data_79593381cc397a279a44735c7cd874f9
#
_entry.id   79593381cc397a279a44735c7cd874f9
#
_cell.length_a   1.000
_cell.length_b   1.000
_cell.length_c   1.000
_cell.angle_alpha   90.00
_cell.angle_beta   90.00
_cell.angle_gamma   90.00
#
_symmetry.space_group_name_H-M   'P 1'
#
loop_
_entity.id
_entity.type
_entity.pdbx_description
1 polymer ?
#
loop_
_entity_poly.entity_id
_entity_poly.type
_entity_poly.pdbx_seq_one_letter_code
_entity_poly.pdbx_strand_id
1 'polypeptide(L)'
;MSQLLPVYDVIVVGAGHAGCEAACAAANLGSKTLLITLDMNKIAQMSCNPAMGGIAKGQIVREIDALGGGSGIVTDKSTIQFRMLNLSKGPAMWSPRAQCDRMIFSAEWRDRVEHTDNLDLWQDDVIELLLDKDRVTGVKTRLGISFSSRRVILTNGTFLNGLMHIGRVSFPGGRISEPATYGLSDQLKEYGFAVG
;
A
#
# COMPACT_ATOMS: atom_id res chain seq x y z
N MET A 1 -13.04 4.62 31.07
CA MET A 1 -13.44 5.57 30.02
C MET A 1 -12.98 4.98 28.70
N SER A 2 -13.88 4.41 27.90
CA SER A 2 -13.57 4.00 26.54
C SER A 2 -13.38 5.27 25.73
N GLN A 3 -12.17 5.60 25.39
CA GLN A 3 -11.89 6.66 24.43
C GLN A 3 -12.52 6.20 23.10
N LEU A 4 -13.61 6.83 22.69
CA LEU A 4 -14.25 6.54 21.42
C LEU A 4 -13.24 6.92 20.31
N LEU A 5 -12.72 5.90 19.64
CA LEU A 5 -11.86 6.11 18.47
C LEU A 5 -12.66 6.87 17.39
N PRO A 6 -12.01 7.74 16.62
CA PRO A 6 -12.68 8.47 15.57
C PRO A 6 -13.25 7.52 14.51
N VAL A 7 -14.36 7.91 13.90
CA VAL A 7 -14.89 7.25 12.70
C VAL A 7 -14.18 7.83 11.49
N TYR A 8 -13.66 6.97 10.64
CA TYR A 8 -12.98 7.34 9.40
C TYR A 8 -13.93 7.23 8.20
N ASP A 9 -13.70 8.05 7.19
CA ASP A 9 -14.38 7.87 5.90
C ASP A 9 -13.77 6.74 5.12
N VAL A 10 -12.43 6.61 5.18
CA VAL A 10 -11.65 5.57 4.50
C VAL A 10 -10.61 4.99 5.44
N ILE A 11 -10.47 3.67 5.46
CA ILE A 11 -9.32 2.97 6.03
C ILE A 11 -8.57 2.28 4.90
N VAL A 12 -7.25 2.50 4.83
CA VAL A 12 -6.35 1.81 3.91
C VAL A 12 -5.48 0.83 4.69
N VAL A 13 -5.47 -0.42 4.27
CA VAL A 13 -4.71 -1.50 4.92
C VAL A 13 -3.49 -1.85 4.08
N GLY A 14 -2.31 -1.63 4.66
CA GLY A 14 -1.02 -1.83 4.02
C GLY A 14 -0.42 -0.54 3.45
N ALA A 15 0.76 -0.15 3.92
CA ALA A 15 1.50 1.03 3.47
C ALA A 15 2.59 0.69 2.43
N GLY A 16 2.29 -0.18 1.48
CA GLY A 16 3.07 -0.33 0.25
C GLY A 16 2.83 0.84 -0.71
N HIS A 17 3.40 0.80 -1.92
CA HIS A 17 3.21 1.86 -2.91
C HIS A 17 1.73 2.17 -3.19
N ALA A 18 0.92 1.11 -3.39
CA ALA A 18 -0.52 1.25 -3.64
C ALA A 18 -1.26 1.87 -2.44
N GLY A 19 -0.90 1.47 -1.22
CA GLY A 19 -1.53 1.98 0.00
C GLY A 19 -1.19 3.44 0.26
N CYS A 20 0.06 3.83 0.07
CA CYS A 20 0.48 5.24 0.19
C CYS A 20 -0.26 6.14 -0.81
N GLU A 21 -0.37 5.71 -2.07
CA GLU A 21 -1.14 6.44 -3.10
C GLU A 21 -2.62 6.53 -2.73
N ALA A 22 -3.24 5.41 -2.34
CA ALA A 22 -4.65 5.37 -1.99
C ALA A 22 -4.97 6.25 -0.76
N ALA A 23 -4.12 6.20 0.26
CA ALA A 23 -4.31 6.98 1.49
C ALA A 23 -4.15 8.49 1.23
N CYS A 24 -3.08 8.91 0.54
CA CYS A 24 -2.89 10.31 0.17
C CYS A 24 -4.01 10.81 -0.75
N ALA A 25 -4.44 10.02 -1.73
CA ALA A 25 -5.52 10.42 -2.63
C ALA A 25 -6.84 10.63 -1.86
N ALA A 26 -7.22 9.68 -0.98
CA ALA A 26 -8.43 9.82 -0.18
C ALA A 26 -8.37 11.05 0.74
N ALA A 27 -7.25 11.26 1.42
CA ALA A 27 -7.05 12.39 2.33
C ALA A 27 -7.06 13.74 1.60
N ASN A 28 -6.39 13.84 0.45
CA ASN A 28 -6.36 15.04 -0.40
C ASN A 28 -7.74 15.41 -0.96
N LEU A 29 -8.62 14.41 -1.14
CA LEU A 29 -10.03 14.64 -1.50
C LEU A 29 -10.91 15.06 -0.30
N GLY A 30 -10.31 15.29 0.87
CA GLY A 30 -10.99 15.75 2.09
C GLY A 30 -11.58 14.62 2.94
N SER A 31 -11.32 13.34 2.64
CA SER A 31 -11.77 12.22 3.47
C SER A 31 -10.89 12.08 4.71
N LYS A 32 -11.51 11.91 5.88
CA LYS A 32 -10.77 11.49 7.08
C LYS A 32 -10.29 10.06 6.90
N THR A 33 -9.00 9.88 6.72
CA THR A 33 -8.38 8.64 6.30
C THR A 33 -7.48 8.07 7.38
N LEU A 34 -7.48 6.74 7.54
CA LEU A 34 -6.53 6.00 8.38
C LEU A 34 -5.73 5.03 7.51
N LEU A 35 -4.41 5.12 7.58
CA LEU A 35 -3.49 4.15 6.97
C LEU A 35 -2.96 3.22 8.05
N ILE A 36 -3.24 1.92 7.93
CA ILE A 36 -2.76 0.90 8.87
C ILE A 36 -1.67 0.08 8.22
N THR A 37 -0.54 -0.09 8.90
CA THR A 37 0.62 -0.86 8.41
C THR A 37 1.24 -1.70 9.51
N LEU A 38 1.81 -2.85 9.13
CA LEU A 38 2.54 -3.73 10.04
C LEU A 38 3.78 -3.08 10.66
N ASP A 39 4.49 -2.27 9.88
CA ASP A 39 5.74 -1.63 10.29
C ASP A 39 5.89 -0.27 9.59
N MET A 40 5.85 0.80 10.39
CA MET A 40 6.02 2.16 9.89
C MET A 40 7.41 2.43 9.31
N ASN A 41 8.43 1.65 9.69
CA ASN A 41 9.77 1.79 9.12
C ASN A 41 9.88 1.19 7.72
N LYS A 42 8.83 0.52 7.23
CA LYS A 42 8.77 -0.15 5.93
C LYS A 42 7.75 0.47 4.99
N ILE A 43 7.30 1.68 5.26
CA ILE A 43 6.40 2.42 4.37
C ILE A 43 7.04 2.53 2.99
N ALA A 44 6.29 2.14 1.95
CA ALA A 44 6.67 2.14 0.54
C ALA A 44 8.01 1.46 0.23
N GLN A 45 8.42 0.47 1.03
CA GLN A 45 9.70 -0.20 0.84
C GLN A 45 9.80 -0.87 -0.54
N MET A 46 10.89 -0.58 -1.26
CA MET A 46 11.25 -1.24 -2.51
C MET A 46 11.91 -2.59 -2.24
N SER A 47 11.12 -3.65 -2.13
CA SER A 47 11.58 -4.99 -1.72
C SER A 47 12.37 -5.75 -2.80
N CYS A 48 12.10 -5.47 -4.08
CA CYS A 48 12.79 -6.11 -5.20
C CYS A 48 13.83 -5.16 -5.81
N ASN A 49 13.68 -4.84 -7.11
CA ASN A 49 14.51 -3.85 -7.76
C ASN A 49 14.11 -2.45 -7.29
N PRO A 50 15.04 -1.62 -6.83
CA PRO A 50 14.75 -0.25 -6.44
C PRO A 50 14.56 0.64 -7.68
N ALA A 51 13.52 0.35 -8.46
CA ALA A 51 13.22 1.07 -9.69
C ALA A 51 11.72 1.31 -9.84
N MET A 52 11.39 2.53 -10.22
CA MET A 52 10.04 2.95 -10.57
C MET A 52 9.88 3.05 -12.08
N GLY A 53 8.74 2.62 -12.61
CA GLY A 53 8.48 2.62 -14.03
C GLY A 53 9.02 1.41 -14.78
N GLY A 54 9.37 1.60 -16.04
CA GLY A 54 9.71 0.53 -16.99
C GLY A 54 8.55 0.17 -17.90
N ILE A 55 8.69 -0.89 -18.71
CA ILE A 55 7.70 -1.32 -19.69
C ILE A 55 6.35 -1.56 -19.01
N ALA A 56 5.28 -0.97 -19.54
CA ALA A 56 3.93 -0.87 -18.99
C ALA A 56 3.83 -0.06 -17.68
N LYS A 57 4.72 -0.27 -16.71
CA LYS A 57 4.69 0.43 -15.42
C LYS A 57 4.91 1.93 -15.57
N GLY A 58 5.81 2.35 -16.48
CA GLY A 58 6.11 3.76 -16.71
C GLY A 58 4.89 4.55 -17.22
N GLN A 59 4.06 3.94 -18.03
CA GLN A 59 2.79 4.55 -18.50
C GLN A 59 1.82 4.73 -17.34
N ILE A 60 1.61 3.68 -16.53
CA ILE A 60 0.72 3.72 -15.35
C ILE A 60 1.18 4.76 -14.33
N VAL A 61 2.48 4.86 -14.05
CA VAL A 61 3.02 5.87 -13.13
C VAL A 61 2.72 7.29 -13.63
N ARG A 62 2.83 7.54 -14.94
CA ARG A 62 2.48 8.84 -15.54
C ARG A 62 0.99 9.16 -15.45
N GLU A 63 0.13 8.15 -15.57
CA GLU A 63 -1.31 8.33 -15.37
C GLU A 63 -1.65 8.66 -13.92
N ILE A 64 -1.02 7.96 -12.96
CA ILE A 64 -1.15 8.25 -11.53
C ILE A 64 -0.67 9.67 -11.22
N ASP A 65 0.48 10.09 -11.75
CA ASP A 65 1.04 11.41 -11.59
C ASP A 65 0.09 12.49 -12.14
N ALA A 66 -0.48 12.28 -13.34
CA ALA A 66 -1.47 13.19 -13.93
C ALA A 66 -2.76 13.34 -13.11
N LEU A 67 -3.08 12.37 -12.24
CA LEU A 67 -4.19 12.40 -11.31
C LEU A 67 -3.79 12.99 -9.93
N GLY A 68 -2.57 13.50 -9.78
CA GLY A 68 -2.07 14.08 -8.54
C GLY A 68 -1.41 13.08 -7.58
N GLY A 69 -1.00 11.91 -8.06
CA GLY A 69 -0.29 10.90 -7.27
C GLY A 69 1.08 11.35 -6.78
N GLY A 70 1.60 10.64 -5.78
CA GLY A 70 2.87 10.95 -5.13
C GLY A 70 4.08 10.22 -5.72
N SER A 71 3.87 9.09 -6.39
CA SER A 71 4.94 8.20 -6.85
C SER A 71 5.94 8.87 -7.80
N GLY A 72 5.48 9.72 -8.70
CA GLY A 72 6.35 10.48 -9.60
C GLY A 72 7.28 11.42 -8.82
N ILE A 73 6.72 12.23 -7.94
CA ILE A 73 7.45 13.20 -7.12
C ILE A 73 8.50 12.52 -6.23
N VAL A 74 8.11 11.46 -5.53
CA VAL A 74 9.01 10.70 -4.65
C VAL A 74 10.11 10.00 -5.47
N THR A 75 9.76 9.52 -6.65
CA THR A 75 10.74 8.95 -7.58
C THR A 75 11.78 9.97 -7.98
N ASP A 76 11.39 11.18 -8.39
CA ASP A 76 12.32 12.23 -8.81
C ASP A 76 13.29 12.59 -7.69
N LYS A 77 12.82 12.70 -6.45
CA LYS A 77 13.66 13.00 -5.28
C LYS A 77 14.66 11.89 -4.92
N SER A 78 14.35 10.65 -5.25
CA SER A 78 15.17 9.47 -4.90
C SER A 78 15.94 8.89 -6.09
N THR A 79 15.80 9.44 -7.30
CA THR A 79 16.39 8.92 -8.52
C THR A 79 17.91 9.06 -8.52
N ILE A 80 18.60 7.94 -8.77
CA ILE A 80 20.06 7.89 -9.01
C ILE A 80 20.40 7.66 -10.49
N GLN A 81 19.48 7.09 -11.27
CA GLN A 81 19.63 6.92 -12.72
C GLN A 81 18.25 6.93 -13.39
N PHE A 82 18.13 7.65 -14.50
CA PHE A 82 16.93 7.69 -15.32
C PHE A 82 17.20 7.18 -16.73
N ARG A 83 16.26 6.42 -17.29
CA ARG A 83 16.27 5.99 -18.70
C ARG A 83 14.87 6.02 -19.28
N MET A 84 14.78 6.47 -20.54
CA MET A 84 13.60 6.24 -21.36
C MET A 84 13.79 4.94 -22.14
N LEU A 85 12.93 3.96 -21.89
CA LEU A 85 12.92 2.67 -22.59
C LEU A 85 12.06 2.74 -23.86
N ASN A 86 12.29 1.83 -24.79
CA ASN A 86 11.51 1.68 -26.03
C ASN A 86 11.51 2.91 -26.97
N LEU A 87 12.58 3.71 -26.96
CA LEU A 87 12.67 4.89 -27.83
C LEU A 87 12.47 4.57 -29.32
N SER A 88 12.91 3.39 -29.77
CA SER A 88 12.74 2.93 -31.16
C SER A 88 11.31 2.48 -31.52
N LYS A 89 10.41 2.38 -30.55
CA LYS A 89 9.03 1.86 -30.75
C LYS A 89 7.98 2.96 -30.94
N GLY A 90 8.39 4.22 -30.89
CA GLY A 90 7.51 5.39 -31.00
C GLY A 90 6.96 5.87 -29.63
N PRO A 91 6.42 7.12 -29.60
CA PRO A 91 6.09 7.83 -28.36
C PRO A 91 5.11 7.09 -27.43
N ALA A 92 4.13 6.37 -27.98
CA ALA A 92 3.16 5.61 -27.20
C ALA A 92 3.80 4.47 -26.38
N MET A 93 4.95 3.97 -26.81
CA MET A 93 5.69 2.89 -26.16
C MET A 93 6.84 3.38 -25.29
N TRP A 94 7.12 4.68 -25.28
CA TRP A 94 8.16 5.25 -24.44
C TRP A 94 7.83 5.03 -22.95
N SER A 95 8.72 4.37 -22.25
CA SER A 95 8.49 3.96 -20.89
C SER A 95 9.59 4.53 -19.99
N PRO A 96 9.29 5.58 -19.20
CA PRO A 96 10.26 6.09 -18.23
C PRO A 96 10.57 5.03 -17.18
N ARG A 97 11.85 4.90 -16.83
CA ARG A 97 12.32 4.05 -15.75
C ARG A 97 13.40 4.78 -14.96
N ALA A 98 13.14 4.96 -13.68
CA ALA A 98 14.07 5.53 -12.73
C ALA A 98 14.61 4.44 -11.78
N GLN A 99 15.91 4.36 -11.65
CA GLN A 99 16.57 3.61 -10.58
C GLN A 99 16.63 4.55 -9.37
N CYS A 100 16.14 4.10 -8.21
CA CYS A 100 16.04 4.93 -7.02
C CYS A 100 17.00 4.45 -5.91
N ASP A 101 17.40 5.36 -5.06
CA ASP A 101 17.88 5.01 -3.73
C ASP A 101 16.69 4.53 -2.90
N ARG A 102 16.71 3.27 -2.46
CA ARG A 102 15.56 2.67 -1.77
C ARG A 102 15.32 3.25 -0.38
N MET A 103 16.35 3.75 0.28
CA MET A 103 16.23 4.36 1.60
C MET A 103 15.61 5.75 1.49
N ILE A 104 16.10 6.56 0.55
CA ILE A 104 15.54 7.89 0.26
C ILE A 104 14.08 7.75 -0.22
N PHE A 105 13.78 6.82 -1.11
CA PHE A 105 12.42 6.57 -1.60
C PHE A 105 11.43 6.27 -0.46
N SER A 106 11.82 5.38 0.46
CA SER A 106 10.97 5.04 1.61
C SER A 106 10.83 6.22 2.58
N ALA A 107 11.92 6.96 2.83
CA ALA A 107 11.90 8.15 3.69
C ALA A 107 11.00 9.27 3.13
N GLU A 108 11.08 9.55 1.84
CA GLU A 108 10.26 10.56 1.16
C GLU A 108 8.75 10.17 1.15
N TRP A 109 8.44 8.90 0.96
CA TRP A 109 7.06 8.43 1.10
C TRP A 109 6.56 8.55 2.54
N ARG A 110 7.40 8.19 3.52
CA ARG A 110 7.05 8.32 4.93
C ARG A 110 6.78 9.78 5.29
N ASP A 111 7.68 10.67 4.94
CA ASP A 111 7.51 12.12 5.14
C ASP A 111 6.19 12.61 4.51
N ARG A 112 5.90 12.18 3.28
CA ARG A 112 4.67 12.56 2.59
C ARG A 112 3.42 12.10 3.32
N VAL A 113 3.32 10.84 3.74
CA VAL A 113 2.12 10.33 4.42
C VAL A 113 1.96 10.93 5.83
N GLU A 114 3.06 11.18 6.54
CA GLU A 114 3.05 11.80 7.86
C GLU A 114 2.63 13.28 7.83
N HIS A 115 2.84 13.98 6.70
CA HIS A 115 2.49 15.39 6.52
C HIS A 115 1.26 15.62 5.60
N THR A 116 0.53 14.58 5.26
CA THR A 116 -0.72 14.71 4.49
C THR A 116 -1.87 15.05 5.45
N ASP A 117 -2.53 16.18 5.25
CA ASP A 117 -3.71 16.57 6.02
C ASP A 117 -4.81 15.50 5.93
N ASN A 118 -5.60 15.34 6.98
CA ASN A 118 -6.67 14.34 7.11
C ASN A 118 -6.22 12.88 7.06
N LEU A 119 -4.92 12.58 7.17
CA LEU A 119 -4.36 11.24 7.17
C LEU A 119 -3.76 10.88 8.53
N ASP A 120 -4.39 9.94 9.22
CA ASP A 120 -3.85 9.35 10.44
C ASP A 120 -3.11 8.04 10.10
N LEU A 121 -2.07 7.72 10.88
CA LEU A 121 -1.27 6.50 10.74
C LEU A 121 -1.44 5.61 11.98
N TRP A 122 -1.51 4.29 11.75
CA TRP A 122 -1.55 3.31 12.81
C TRP A 122 -0.68 2.09 12.49
N GLN A 123 0.13 1.67 13.46
CA GLN A 123 0.96 0.47 13.31
C GLN A 123 0.30 -0.73 13.97
N ASP A 124 -0.24 -1.63 13.17
CA ASP A 124 -0.80 -2.92 13.60
C ASP A 124 -1.09 -3.80 12.36
N ASP A 125 -1.51 -5.03 12.59
CA ASP A 125 -1.96 -5.96 11.57
C ASP A 125 -3.50 -6.05 11.56
N VAL A 126 -4.10 -5.81 10.40
CA VAL A 126 -5.55 -5.97 10.22
C VAL A 126 -5.86 -7.43 9.91
N ILE A 127 -6.63 -8.06 10.79
CA ILE A 127 -6.96 -9.49 10.71
C ILE A 127 -8.41 -9.78 10.31
N GLU A 128 -9.30 -8.78 10.39
CA GLU A 128 -10.73 -8.96 10.18
C GLU A 128 -11.38 -7.69 9.62
N LEU A 129 -12.30 -7.83 8.66
CA LEU A 129 -13.24 -6.81 8.26
C LEU A 129 -14.47 -6.86 9.15
N LEU A 130 -14.87 -5.72 9.69
CA LEU A 130 -16.13 -5.59 10.42
C LEU A 130 -17.26 -5.33 9.44
N LEU A 131 -18.33 -6.11 9.55
CA LEU A 131 -19.44 -6.10 8.61
C LEU A 131 -20.77 -5.92 9.37
N ASP A 132 -21.68 -5.17 8.76
CA ASP A 132 -23.10 -5.18 9.09
C ASP A 132 -23.85 -5.64 7.85
N LYS A 133 -24.34 -6.89 7.87
CA LYS A 133 -24.86 -7.61 6.71
C LYS A 133 -23.82 -7.64 5.58
N ASP A 134 -24.13 -7.05 4.43
CA ASP A 134 -23.28 -6.98 3.24
C ASP A 134 -22.44 -5.69 3.14
N ARG A 135 -22.37 -4.92 4.23
CA ARG A 135 -21.67 -3.64 4.25
C ARG A 135 -20.48 -3.67 5.20
N VAL A 136 -19.31 -3.29 4.72
CA VAL A 136 -18.14 -3.02 5.54
C VAL A 136 -18.41 -1.81 6.46
N THR A 137 -18.11 -1.98 7.76
CA THR A 137 -18.26 -0.94 8.80
C THR A 137 -16.96 -0.59 9.49
N GLY A 138 -15.87 -1.29 9.14
CA GLY A 138 -14.56 -1.05 9.71
C GLY A 138 -13.62 -2.24 9.61
N VAL A 139 -12.61 -2.21 10.44
CA VAL A 139 -11.60 -3.27 10.56
C VAL A 139 -11.28 -3.57 12.01
N LYS A 140 -10.80 -4.78 12.28
CA LYS A 140 -10.24 -5.18 13.57
C LYS A 140 -8.78 -5.57 13.41
N THR A 141 -7.97 -5.10 14.34
CA THR A 141 -6.53 -5.35 14.35
C THR A 141 -6.16 -6.51 15.25
N ARG A 142 -4.93 -7.01 15.10
CA ARG A 142 -4.37 -8.09 15.91
C ARG A 142 -4.29 -7.74 17.39
N LEU A 143 -4.06 -6.48 17.75
CA LEU A 143 -4.07 -5.98 19.13
C LEU A 143 -5.49 -5.87 19.71
N GLY A 144 -6.53 -6.26 18.94
CA GLY A 144 -7.93 -6.25 19.38
C GLY A 144 -8.63 -4.90 19.24
N ILE A 145 -8.01 -3.92 18.60
CA ILE A 145 -8.60 -2.61 18.37
C ILE A 145 -9.52 -2.66 17.15
N SER A 146 -10.70 -2.07 17.27
CA SER A 146 -11.66 -1.93 16.17
C SER A 146 -11.75 -0.48 15.72
N PHE A 147 -11.51 -0.23 14.44
CA PHE A 147 -11.67 1.08 13.82
C PHE A 147 -12.90 1.07 12.92
N SER A 148 -13.77 2.06 13.11
CA SER A 148 -14.98 2.21 12.28
C SER A 148 -14.68 3.03 11.03
N SER A 149 -15.25 2.60 9.89
CA SER A 149 -15.07 3.29 8.60
C SER A 149 -16.22 3.01 7.66
N ARG A 150 -16.46 3.96 6.74
CA ARG A 150 -17.43 3.80 5.65
C ARG A 150 -16.90 2.98 4.48
N ARG A 151 -15.58 2.94 4.30
CA ARG A 151 -14.89 2.27 3.19
C ARG A 151 -13.57 1.70 3.67
N VAL A 152 -13.21 0.54 3.15
CA VAL A 152 -11.92 -0.10 3.40
C VAL A 152 -11.26 -0.42 2.06
N ILE A 153 -10.00 -0.05 1.94
CA ILE A 153 -9.16 -0.35 0.78
C ILE A 153 -8.08 -1.32 1.23
N LEU A 154 -8.06 -2.53 0.65
CA LEU A 154 -7.07 -3.55 0.95
C LEU A 154 -5.91 -3.47 -0.04
N THR A 155 -4.72 -3.23 0.45
CA THR A 155 -3.46 -3.18 -0.32
C THR A 155 -2.37 -4.03 0.31
N ASN A 156 -2.76 -5.21 0.79
CA ASN A 156 -1.93 -6.11 1.60
C ASN A 156 -0.74 -6.74 0.86
N GLY A 157 -0.63 -6.57 -0.46
CA GLY A 157 0.47 -7.12 -1.25
C GLY A 157 0.58 -8.63 -1.13
N THR A 158 1.74 -9.12 -0.69
CA THR A 158 2.06 -10.56 -0.56
C THR A 158 1.85 -11.12 0.85
N PHE A 159 1.16 -10.39 1.73
CA PHE A 159 1.10 -10.73 3.16
C PHE A 159 -0.06 -11.63 3.54
N LEU A 160 -1.20 -11.57 2.82
CA LEU A 160 -2.39 -12.39 3.14
C LEU A 160 -2.10 -13.86 2.90
N ASN A 161 -2.10 -14.66 3.98
CA ASN A 161 -1.69 -16.06 3.98
C ASN A 161 -0.34 -16.27 3.27
N GLY A 162 0.56 -15.30 3.38
CA GLY A 162 1.83 -15.24 2.65
C GLY A 162 2.68 -16.48 2.86
N LEU A 163 3.17 -17.07 1.78
CA LEU A 163 4.06 -18.22 1.78
C LEU A 163 5.25 -17.95 0.86
N MET A 164 6.44 -18.00 1.43
CA MET A 164 7.69 -17.81 0.69
C MET A 164 8.28 -19.16 0.29
N HIS A 165 8.73 -19.25 -0.95
CA HIS A 165 9.40 -20.43 -1.50
C HIS A 165 10.86 -20.09 -1.81
N ILE A 166 11.79 -20.82 -1.21
CA ILE A 166 13.24 -20.69 -1.47
C ILE A 166 13.79 -22.07 -1.80
N GLY A 167 13.98 -22.35 -3.06
CA GLY A 167 14.35 -23.67 -3.54
C GLY A 167 13.27 -24.71 -3.20
N ARG A 168 13.61 -25.68 -2.36
CA ARG A 168 12.70 -26.73 -1.91
C ARG A 168 12.04 -26.46 -0.56
N VAL A 169 12.37 -25.34 0.07
CA VAL A 169 11.84 -24.99 1.39
C VAL A 169 10.75 -23.93 1.24
N SER A 170 9.67 -24.09 1.98
CA SER A 170 8.59 -23.09 2.06
C SER A 170 8.30 -22.76 3.52
N PHE A 171 8.09 -21.48 3.80
CA PHE A 171 7.77 -21.00 5.14
C PHE A 171 6.85 -19.77 5.10
N PRO A 172 6.02 -19.56 6.15
CA PRO A 172 5.08 -18.45 6.19
C PRO A 172 5.80 -17.11 6.23
N GLY A 173 5.26 -16.12 5.52
CA GLY A 173 5.73 -14.74 5.54
C GLY A 173 5.34 -13.99 4.27
N GLY A 174 5.16 -12.70 4.37
CA GLY A 174 4.94 -11.82 3.21
C GLY A 174 6.25 -11.46 2.51
N ARG A 175 7.32 -11.34 3.29
CA ARG A 175 8.73 -11.12 2.87
C ARG A 175 9.67 -11.76 3.89
N ILE A 176 10.96 -11.86 3.57
CA ILE A 176 11.98 -12.34 4.52
C ILE A 176 11.95 -11.45 5.76
N SER A 177 11.85 -12.08 6.94
CA SER A 177 11.74 -11.44 8.25
C SER A 177 10.46 -10.62 8.47
N GLU A 178 9.42 -10.82 7.65
CA GLU A 178 8.13 -10.18 7.83
C GLU A 178 7.03 -11.26 7.90
N PRO A 179 6.20 -11.27 8.97
CA PRO A 179 5.19 -12.31 9.15
C PRO A 179 4.09 -12.22 8.10
N ALA A 180 3.40 -13.33 7.87
CA ALA A 180 2.16 -13.35 7.12
C ALA A 180 1.00 -12.84 7.97
N THR A 181 -0.01 -12.25 7.32
CA THR A 181 -1.30 -11.89 7.91
C THR A 181 -2.32 -12.98 7.63
N TYR A 182 -3.04 -13.42 8.65
CA TYR A 182 -4.07 -14.45 8.56
C TYR A 182 -5.44 -13.88 8.92
N GLY A 183 -6.50 -14.55 8.45
CA GLY A 183 -7.90 -14.22 8.72
C GLY A 183 -8.59 -13.52 7.54
N LEU A 184 -8.05 -12.44 7.02
CA LEU A 184 -8.69 -11.69 5.93
C LEU A 184 -8.93 -12.50 4.66
N SER A 185 -7.96 -13.33 4.23
CA SER A 185 -8.13 -14.18 3.05
C SER A 185 -9.28 -15.18 3.22
N ASP A 186 -9.40 -15.77 4.39
CA ASP A 186 -10.44 -16.74 4.67
C ASP A 186 -11.81 -16.06 4.73
N GLN A 187 -11.89 -14.91 5.37
CA GLN A 187 -13.09 -14.08 5.39
C GLN A 187 -13.52 -13.65 3.97
N LEU A 188 -12.58 -13.24 3.10
CA LEU A 188 -12.89 -12.89 1.71
C LEU A 188 -13.45 -14.08 0.93
N LYS A 189 -12.91 -15.30 1.15
CA LYS A 189 -13.45 -16.54 0.56
C LYS A 189 -14.88 -16.80 1.01
N GLU A 190 -15.18 -16.64 2.30
CA GLU A 190 -16.54 -16.80 2.85
C GLU A 190 -17.56 -15.86 2.19
N TYR A 191 -17.10 -14.67 1.78
CA TYR A 191 -17.92 -13.71 1.01
C TYR A 191 -17.92 -13.94 -0.50
N GLY A 192 -17.37 -15.06 -0.98
CA GLY A 192 -17.43 -15.44 -2.39
C GLY A 192 -16.38 -14.82 -3.30
N PHE A 193 -15.36 -14.15 -2.74
CA PHE A 193 -14.23 -13.71 -3.55
C PHE A 193 -13.34 -14.88 -3.96
N ALA A 194 -12.97 -14.92 -5.24
CA ALA A 194 -11.96 -15.87 -5.71
C ALA A 194 -10.59 -15.47 -5.14
N VAL A 195 -9.96 -16.40 -4.41
CA VAL A 195 -8.65 -16.22 -3.81
C VAL A 195 -7.75 -17.35 -4.33
N GLY A 196 -6.58 -16.98 -4.87
CA GLY A 196 -5.58 -17.91 -5.43
C GLY A 196 -4.27 -17.88 -4.65
#